data_10542ed9a5fcd6512c18836679ad0a28
#
_entry.id   10542ed9a5fcd6512c18836679ad0a28
#
_cell.length_a   1.000
_cell.length_b   1.000
_cell.length_c   1.000
_cell.angle_alpha   90.00
_cell.angle_beta   90.00
_cell.angle_gamma   90.00
#
_symmetry.space_group_name_H-M   'P 1'
#
loop_
_entity.id
_entity.type
_entity.pdbx_description
1 polymer ?
#
loop_
_entity_poly.entity_id
_entity_poly.type
_entity_poly.pdbx_seq_one_letter_code
_entity_poly.pdbx_strand_id
1 'polypeptide(L)'
;MRLIQPYDLPLEQLQQYLPPLNRPDDFTEFWQQSRTAMAAEPLEASTELVPYPAKGVAVSRVEYRGFQGARIRGWYARPTAGAPHPGLVVYHGYNWNLEGGIHDIVNWALHGYATFGLSVRGQQDSGESVPSPHGHVAGWMTQGILDPAQYYYRGVYLDALRAVDWLARQSEVVTDRIGVVGGSQGGGLSLAVSALAEGVTVAVADYPFLCHFQRAVNLAPAGPYGEINEFLRRNGDPAIESQVFRTLSYFDVMNLAPWIHCPVLVSAGLIDQVTPPSTVFAAYNHIASADKSIRAYRYFGHEPIPRFHGEKLDFLMRHLEP
;
A
#
# COMPACT_ATOMS: atom_id res chain seq x y z
N MET A 1 -15.38 -34.93 -1.76
CA MET A 1 -14.79 -33.63 -1.44
C MET A 1 -14.29 -33.04 -2.75
N ARG A 2 -14.91 -31.97 -3.29
CA ARG A 2 -14.40 -31.31 -4.49
C ARG A 2 -13.08 -30.66 -4.13
N LEU A 3 -12.01 -31.01 -4.83
CA LEU A 3 -10.74 -30.29 -4.71
C LEU A 3 -11.00 -28.82 -5.10
N ILE A 4 -10.66 -27.89 -4.22
CA ILE A 4 -10.71 -26.46 -4.56
C ILE A 4 -9.67 -26.28 -5.66
N GLN A 5 -10.15 -26.00 -6.87
CA GLN A 5 -9.27 -25.68 -7.99
C GLN A 5 -8.79 -24.24 -7.85
N PRO A 6 -7.54 -23.94 -8.21
CA PRO A 6 -7.10 -22.55 -8.30
C PRO A 6 -8.05 -21.77 -9.22
N TYR A 7 -8.46 -20.61 -8.76
CA TYR A 7 -9.29 -19.67 -9.54
C TYR A 7 -8.50 -19.07 -10.72
N ASP A 8 -7.20 -18.96 -10.57
CA ASP A 8 -6.27 -18.34 -11.50
C ASP A 8 -5.23 -19.40 -11.98
N LEU A 9 -4.03 -18.99 -12.32
CA LEU A 9 -2.95 -19.88 -12.77
C LEU A 9 -2.51 -20.86 -11.68
N PRO A 10 -2.07 -22.09 -12.04
CA PRO A 10 -1.41 -23.01 -11.10
C PRO A 10 -0.15 -22.40 -10.49
N LEU A 11 0.20 -22.83 -9.27
CA LEU A 11 1.32 -22.28 -8.50
C LEU A 11 2.66 -22.28 -9.28
N GLU A 12 2.94 -23.38 -9.99
CA GLU A 12 4.16 -23.52 -10.79
C GLU A 12 4.23 -22.47 -11.93
N GLN A 13 3.08 -22.11 -12.50
CA GLN A 13 2.98 -21.06 -13.51
C GLN A 13 3.07 -19.66 -12.87
N LEU A 14 2.45 -19.46 -11.70
CA LEU A 14 2.54 -18.22 -10.94
C LEU A 14 4.00 -17.89 -10.57
N GLN A 15 4.76 -18.86 -10.13
CA GLN A 15 6.18 -18.69 -9.77
C GLN A 15 7.05 -18.21 -10.94
N GLN A 16 6.63 -18.46 -12.17
CA GLN A 16 7.34 -18.07 -13.40
C GLN A 16 6.62 -16.92 -14.13
N TYR A 17 5.49 -16.43 -13.60
CA TYR A 17 4.67 -15.43 -14.27
C TYR A 17 5.35 -14.06 -14.22
N LEU A 18 6.00 -13.69 -15.30
CA LEU A 18 6.76 -12.45 -15.47
C LEU A 18 6.28 -11.72 -16.74
N PRO A 19 5.07 -11.11 -16.72
CA PRO A 19 4.57 -10.36 -17.86
C PRO A 19 5.44 -9.13 -18.12
N PRO A 20 5.52 -8.63 -19.37
CA PRO A 20 6.31 -7.44 -19.69
C PRO A 20 5.77 -6.23 -18.91
N LEU A 21 6.68 -5.36 -18.49
CA LEU A 21 6.33 -4.07 -17.91
C LEU A 21 5.69 -3.19 -18.99
N ASN A 22 4.65 -2.46 -18.63
CA ASN A 22 3.92 -1.54 -19.51
C ASN A 22 4.11 -0.07 -19.10
N ARG A 23 5.33 0.27 -18.64
CA ARG A 23 5.71 1.64 -18.25
C ARG A 23 5.59 2.59 -19.44
N PRO A 24 4.96 3.76 -19.28
CA PRO A 24 5.08 4.84 -20.24
C PRO A 24 6.52 5.36 -20.32
N ASP A 25 6.90 5.96 -21.45
CA ASP A 25 8.28 6.45 -21.66
C ASP A 25 8.71 7.49 -20.61
N ASP A 26 7.76 8.29 -20.12
CA ASP A 26 7.96 9.33 -19.11
C ASP A 26 7.75 8.85 -17.66
N PHE A 27 7.63 7.53 -17.43
CA PHE A 27 7.33 6.93 -16.10
C PHE A 27 8.29 7.40 -15.00
N THR A 28 9.58 7.38 -15.28
CA THR A 28 10.60 7.78 -14.30
C THR A 28 10.51 9.27 -14.00
N GLU A 29 10.36 10.09 -15.04
CA GLU A 29 10.23 11.53 -14.91
C GLU A 29 8.97 11.93 -14.14
N PHE A 30 7.84 11.28 -14.41
CA PHE A 30 6.59 11.49 -13.70
C PHE A 30 6.76 11.32 -12.19
N TRP A 31 7.40 10.24 -11.76
CA TRP A 31 7.61 9.99 -10.33
C TRP A 31 8.64 10.93 -9.70
N GLN A 32 9.71 11.28 -10.42
CA GLN A 32 10.68 12.28 -9.96
C GLN A 32 10.01 13.65 -9.75
N GLN A 33 9.23 14.11 -10.72
CA GLN A 33 8.49 15.38 -10.61
C GLN A 33 7.45 15.32 -9.49
N SER A 34 6.74 14.22 -9.35
CA SER A 34 5.74 14.04 -8.29
C SER A 34 6.36 14.10 -6.89
N ARG A 35 7.49 13.43 -6.68
CA ARG A 35 8.23 13.48 -5.41
C ARG A 35 8.79 14.87 -5.14
N THR A 36 9.34 15.54 -6.14
CA THR A 36 9.85 16.91 -6.01
C THR A 36 8.73 17.89 -5.62
N ALA A 37 7.58 17.79 -6.28
CA ALA A 37 6.42 18.62 -5.96
C ALA A 37 5.93 18.37 -4.52
N MET A 38 5.87 17.12 -4.09
CA MET A 38 5.51 16.76 -2.72
C MET A 38 6.52 17.32 -1.71
N ALA A 39 7.82 17.18 -1.96
CA ALA A 39 8.87 17.64 -1.04
C ALA A 39 8.91 19.17 -0.89
N ALA A 40 8.46 19.91 -1.89
CA ALA A 40 8.36 21.37 -1.84
C ALA A 40 7.22 21.87 -0.91
N GLU A 41 6.24 21.03 -0.58
CA GLU A 41 5.16 21.39 0.31
C GLU A 41 5.54 21.14 1.78
N PRO A 42 5.25 22.07 2.72
CA PRO A 42 5.52 21.84 4.15
C PRO A 42 4.63 20.72 4.71
N LEU A 43 5.15 19.97 5.65
CA LEU A 43 4.42 18.85 6.28
C LEU A 43 3.32 19.34 7.23
N GLU A 44 3.54 20.45 7.94
CA GLU A 44 2.59 21.09 8.87
C GLU A 44 1.91 20.06 9.81
N ALA A 45 2.71 19.21 10.44
CA ALA A 45 2.20 18.13 11.27
C ALA A 45 1.84 18.60 12.69
N SER A 46 0.77 18.04 13.24
CA SER A 46 0.39 18.15 14.64
C SER A 46 0.18 16.77 15.25
N THR A 47 0.45 16.67 16.55
CA THR A 47 0.32 15.42 17.32
C THR A 47 -0.37 15.72 18.64
N GLU A 48 -1.44 14.97 18.94
CA GLU A 48 -2.22 15.08 20.16
C GLU A 48 -2.20 13.74 20.91
N LEU A 49 -1.71 13.74 22.15
CA LEU A 49 -1.71 12.57 23.01
C LEU A 49 -3.15 12.20 23.40
N VAL A 50 -3.51 10.94 23.23
CA VAL A 50 -4.84 10.42 23.52
C VAL A 50 -4.77 9.37 24.63
N PRO A 51 -5.64 9.42 25.66
CA PRO A 51 -5.73 8.36 26.66
C PRO A 51 -6.07 7.01 25.97
N TYR A 52 -5.24 6.01 26.25
CA TYR A 52 -5.47 4.66 25.74
C TYR A 52 -5.20 3.62 26.84
N PRO A 53 -6.10 2.61 27.04
CA PRO A 53 -6.03 1.69 28.19
C PRO A 53 -5.01 0.56 27.99
N ALA A 54 -3.79 0.88 27.54
CA ALA A 54 -2.67 -0.07 27.46
C ALA A 54 -1.48 0.46 28.27
N LYS A 55 -0.87 -0.41 29.07
CA LYS A 55 0.34 -0.07 29.83
C LYS A 55 1.57 -0.12 28.94
N GLY A 56 2.50 0.80 29.15
CA GLY A 56 3.79 0.81 28.44
C GLY A 56 3.73 1.34 27.02
N VAL A 57 2.57 1.86 26.56
CA VAL A 57 2.39 2.45 25.24
C VAL A 57 1.79 3.85 25.36
N ALA A 58 2.31 4.80 24.61
CA ALA A 58 1.70 6.12 24.39
C ALA A 58 1.04 6.14 23.03
N VAL A 59 -0.20 6.62 22.97
CA VAL A 59 -1.00 6.71 21.73
C VAL A 59 -1.31 8.17 21.44
N SER A 60 -1.13 8.58 20.20
CA SER A 60 -1.41 9.94 19.75
C SER A 60 -2.22 9.92 18.46
N ARG A 61 -3.08 10.92 18.30
CA ARG A 61 -3.68 11.27 17.02
C ARG A 61 -2.69 12.19 16.29
N VAL A 62 -2.50 11.93 15.02
CA VAL A 62 -1.60 12.71 14.14
C VAL A 62 -2.42 13.30 13.00
N GLU A 63 -2.15 14.55 12.66
CA GLU A 63 -2.63 15.17 11.44
C GLU A 63 -1.45 15.83 10.74
N TYR A 64 -1.32 15.66 9.43
CA TYR A 64 -0.35 16.38 8.61
C TYR A 64 -0.94 16.79 7.26
N ARG A 65 -0.26 17.75 6.63
CA ARG A 65 -0.60 18.21 5.28
C ARG A 65 -0.06 17.23 4.25
N GLY A 66 -0.95 16.52 3.58
CA GLY A 66 -0.68 15.66 2.44
C GLY A 66 -0.44 16.43 1.16
N PHE A 67 -0.20 15.70 0.07
CA PHE A 67 0.02 16.29 -1.26
C PHE A 67 -1.17 17.14 -1.70
N GLN A 68 -0.87 18.32 -2.27
CA GLN A 68 -1.86 19.35 -2.67
C GLN A 68 -2.77 19.80 -1.52
N GLY A 69 -2.27 19.80 -0.29
CA GLY A 69 -2.95 20.34 0.87
C GLY A 69 -4.01 19.45 1.51
N ALA A 70 -4.13 18.20 1.10
CA ALA A 70 -5.06 17.26 1.75
C ALA A 70 -4.73 17.12 3.24
N ARG A 71 -5.75 17.07 4.10
CA ARG A 71 -5.56 16.82 5.55
C ARG A 71 -5.53 15.33 5.79
N ILE A 72 -4.34 14.81 6.08
CA ILE A 72 -4.12 13.39 6.34
C ILE A 72 -4.04 13.16 7.83
N ARG A 73 -4.84 12.22 8.31
CA ARG A 73 -4.91 11.81 9.71
C ARG A 73 -4.39 10.41 9.90
N GLY A 74 -4.05 10.10 11.15
CA GLY A 74 -3.63 8.77 11.51
C GLY A 74 -3.43 8.61 13.02
N TRP A 75 -3.03 7.41 13.39
CA TRP A 75 -2.75 7.03 14.76
C TRP A 75 -1.27 6.68 14.93
N TYR A 76 -0.66 7.21 15.95
CA TYR A 76 0.72 6.92 16.32
C TYR A 76 0.76 6.26 17.70
N ALA A 77 1.38 5.09 17.78
CA ALA A 77 1.60 4.39 19.04
C ALA A 77 3.09 4.07 19.19
N ARG A 78 3.64 4.27 20.39
CA ARG A 78 5.04 3.96 20.69
C ARG A 78 5.19 3.39 22.07
N PRO A 79 6.26 2.60 22.33
CA PRO A 79 6.64 2.25 23.69
C PRO A 79 6.96 3.51 24.51
N THR A 80 6.71 3.47 25.82
CA THR A 80 7.02 4.59 26.73
C THR A 80 8.42 4.51 27.34
N ALA A 81 9.12 3.41 27.16
CA ALA A 81 10.48 3.17 27.66
C ALA A 81 11.37 2.58 26.56
N GLY A 82 12.70 2.74 26.68
CA GLY A 82 13.67 2.11 25.78
C GLY A 82 13.93 2.83 24.45
N ALA A 83 13.57 4.11 24.30
CA ALA A 83 13.85 4.88 23.08
C ALA A 83 15.37 5.00 22.78
N PRO A 84 15.80 5.11 21.49
CA PRO A 84 14.97 5.14 20.29
C PRO A 84 14.50 3.75 19.83
N HIS A 85 13.40 3.73 19.05
CA HIS A 85 12.74 2.52 18.54
C HIS A 85 12.81 2.46 17.01
N PRO A 86 12.84 1.27 16.38
CA PRO A 86 12.61 1.16 14.96
C PRO A 86 11.19 1.62 14.62
N GLY A 87 11.05 2.26 13.45
CA GLY A 87 9.78 2.78 12.97
C GLY A 87 8.99 1.75 12.16
N LEU A 88 7.67 1.79 12.24
CA LEU A 88 6.79 0.99 11.39
C LEU A 88 5.65 1.83 10.87
N VAL A 89 5.49 1.95 9.55
CA VAL A 89 4.30 2.55 8.96
C VAL A 89 3.33 1.45 8.53
N VAL A 90 2.07 1.58 8.96
CA VAL A 90 0.98 0.65 8.67
C VAL A 90 0.00 1.29 7.72
N TYR A 91 -0.28 0.63 6.60
CA TYR A 91 -1.26 1.06 5.60
C TYR A 91 -2.47 0.13 5.63
N HIS A 92 -3.67 0.72 5.68
CA HIS A 92 -4.91 -0.03 5.74
C HIS A 92 -5.44 -0.49 4.37
N GLY A 93 -6.32 -1.50 4.37
CA GLY A 93 -7.05 -1.96 3.19
C GLY A 93 -8.03 -0.93 2.64
N TYR A 94 -8.47 -1.12 1.39
CA TYR A 94 -9.44 -0.24 0.73
C TYR A 94 -10.71 -0.09 1.53
N ASN A 95 -11.07 1.15 1.88
CA ASN A 95 -12.24 1.50 2.69
C ASN A 95 -12.30 0.80 4.08
N TRP A 96 -11.16 0.41 4.63
CA TRP A 96 -11.12 -0.15 5.99
C TRP A 96 -11.14 0.95 7.04
N ASN A 97 -11.68 0.62 8.21
CA ASN A 97 -11.76 1.55 9.34
C ASN A 97 -10.52 1.44 10.23
N LEU A 98 -9.67 2.47 10.22
CA LEU A 98 -8.46 2.51 11.03
C LEU A 98 -8.77 2.73 12.53
N GLU A 99 -9.91 3.30 12.89
CA GLU A 99 -10.34 3.37 14.29
C GLU A 99 -10.57 1.97 14.87
N GLY A 100 -11.09 1.03 14.06
CA GLY A 100 -11.11 -0.39 14.41
C GLY A 100 -9.72 -1.03 14.41
N GLY A 101 -8.77 -0.46 13.69
CA GLY A 101 -7.39 -0.93 13.56
C GLY A 101 -6.38 -0.32 14.54
N ILE A 102 -6.78 0.59 15.44
CA ILE A 102 -5.89 1.16 16.46
C ILE A 102 -5.24 0.08 17.34
N HIS A 103 -5.94 -1.03 17.58
CA HIS A 103 -5.41 -2.16 18.33
C HIS A 103 -4.20 -2.79 17.62
N ASP A 104 -4.22 -2.90 16.29
CA ASP A 104 -3.10 -3.43 15.52
C ASP A 104 -1.89 -2.51 15.62
N ILE A 105 -2.09 -1.19 15.57
CA ILE A 105 -1.03 -0.19 15.73
C ILE A 105 -0.43 -0.26 17.13
N VAL A 106 -1.27 -0.37 18.16
CA VAL A 106 -0.83 -0.56 19.56
C VAL A 106 -0.14 -1.91 19.74
N ASN A 107 -0.62 -2.97 19.08
CA ASN A 107 0.02 -4.28 19.14
C ASN A 107 1.46 -4.24 18.59
N TRP A 108 1.70 -3.55 17.49
CA TRP A 108 3.07 -3.33 16.99
C TRP A 108 3.93 -2.53 17.97
N ALA A 109 3.36 -1.53 18.65
CA ALA A 109 4.08 -0.77 19.68
C ALA A 109 4.43 -1.65 20.89
N LEU A 110 3.60 -2.62 21.26
CA LEU A 110 3.91 -3.61 22.29
C LEU A 110 5.05 -4.57 21.89
N HIS A 111 5.30 -4.74 20.59
CA HIS A 111 6.46 -5.46 20.07
C HIS A 111 7.71 -4.59 19.93
N GLY A 112 7.70 -3.34 20.39
CA GLY A 112 8.87 -2.48 20.46
C GLY A 112 8.99 -1.45 19.32
N TYR A 113 8.02 -1.39 18.39
CA TYR A 113 8.04 -0.47 17.25
C TYR A 113 7.36 0.87 17.58
N ALA A 114 7.94 1.98 17.12
CA ALA A 114 7.24 3.25 17.00
C ALA A 114 6.38 3.20 15.73
N THR A 115 5.07 3.03 15.89
CA THR A 115 4.17 2.63 14.81
C THR A 115 3.22 3.75 14.41
N PHE A 116 3.20 4.10 13.14
CA PHE A 116 2.27 5.07 12.58
C PHE A 116 1.36 4.42 11.53
N GLY A 117 0.05 4.48 11.76
CA GLY A 117 -0.97 4.09 10.79
C GLY A 117 -1.69 5.31 10.24
N LEU A 118 -1.62 5.53 8.92
CA LEU A 118 -2.33 6.64 8.29
C LEU A 118 -3.73 6.22 7.80
N SER A 119 -4.69 7.15 7.89
CA SER A 119 -5.96 7.06 7.13
C SER A 119 -5.73 7.59 5.73
N VAL A 120 -5.91 6.75 4.72
CA VAL A 120 -5.75 7.12 3.31
C VAL A 120 -6.72 8.25 2.94
N ARG A 121 -6.25 9.22 2.16
CA ARG A 121 -7.07 10.39 1.74
C ARG A 121 -8.44 9.97 1.20
N GLY A 122 -9.47 10.73 1.54
CA GLY A 122 -10.85 10.47 1.14
C GLY A 122 -11.46 9.20 1.71
N GLN A 123 -10.65 8.37 2.37
CA GLN A 123 -11.11 7.21 3.10
C GLN A 123 -11.08 7.53 4.60
N GLN A 124 -12.17 7.22 5.28
CA GLN A 124 -12.36 7.49 6.71
C GLN A 124 -12.34 8.98 7.06
N ASP A 125 -11.46 9.42 7.97
CA ASP A 125 -11.45 10.78 8.51
C ASP A 125 -10.41 11.71 7.85
N SER A 126 -9.66 11.24 6.87
CA SER A 126 -8.78 12.07 6.06
C SER A 126 -9.53 12.78 4.95
N GLY A 127 -9.21 14.07 4.76
CA GLY A 127 -9.83 14.88 3.72
C GLY A 127 -9.39 14.54 2.31
N GLU A 128 -10.25 14.80 1.31
CA GLU A 128 -9.93 14.61 -0.10
C GLU A 128 -10.77 15.55 -0.99
N SER A 129 -10.18 15.99 -2.10
CA SER A 129 -10.88 16.66 -3.19
C SER A 129 -10.10 16.40 -4.49
N VAL A 130 -10.61 15.51 -5.34
CA VAL A 130 -10.02 15.19 -6.64
C VAL A 130 -10.96 15.64 -7.76
N PRO A 131 -10.51 16.49 -8.70
CA PRO A 131 -11.31 16.84 -9.87
C PRO A 131 -11.58 15.60 -10.73
N SER A 132 -12.85 15.38 -11.08
CA SER A 132 -13.26 14.32 -12.00
C SER A 132 -14.19 14.86 -13.06
N PRO A 133 -13.68 15.64 -14.03
CA PRO A 133 -14.51 16.35 -15.01
C PRO A 133 -15.35 15.46 -15.91
N HIS A 134 -14.92 14.20 -16.07
CA HIS A 134 -15.68 13.17 -16.82
C HIS A 134 -16.53 12.27 -15.91
N GLY A 135 -16.69 12.65 -14.62
CA GLY A 135 -17.35 11.85 -13.61
C GLY A 135 -16.50 10.65 -13.13
N HIS A 136 -17.06 9.88 -12.22
CA HIS A 136 -16.48 8.63 -11.70
C HIS A 136 -17.62 7.69 -11.28
N VAL A 137 -17.30 6.43 -11.04
CA VAL A 137 -18.22 5.50 -10.37
C VAL A 137 -18.04 5.58 -8.85
N ALA A 138 -18.98 5.02 -8.09
CA ALA A 138 -18.86 4.97 -6.62
C ALA A 138 -17.56 4.27 -6.23
N GLY A 139 -16.83 4.86 -5.30
CA GLY A 139 -15.49 4.45 -4.87
C GLY A 139 -14.40 5.41 -5.32
N TRP A 140 -13.14 5.00 -5.22
CA TRP A 140 -11.98 5.88 -5.47
C TRP A 140 -11.18 5.48 -6.71
N MET A 141 -11.34 4.24 -7.22
CA MET A 141 -10.50 3.71 -8.31
C MET A 141 -10.59 4.49 -9.62
N THR A 142 -11.69 5.22 -9.84
CA THR A 142 -11.92 5.91 -11.10
C THR A 142 -11.86 7.43 -10.98
N GLN A 143 -11.56 7.97 -9.79
CA GLN A 143 -11.43 9.40 -9.60
C GLN A 143 -10.18 9.94 -10.33
N GLY A 144 -10.39 10.82 -11.30
CA GLY A 144 -9.32 11.39 -12.13
C GLY A 144 -8.63 10.39 -13.06
N ILE A 145 -9.21 9.21 -13.33
CA ILE A 145 -8.56 8.06 -14.01
C ILE A 145 -8.10 8.36 -15.44
N LEU A 146 -8.58 9.43 -16.07
CA LEU A 146 -8.18 9.81 -17.43
C LEU A 146 -6.89 10.63 -17.49
N ASP A 147 -6.37 11.10 -16.35
CA ASP A 147 -5.15 11.89 -16.31
C ASP A 147 -4.27 11.43 -15.13
N PRO A 148 -3.05 10.92 -15.38
CA PRO A 148 -2.16 10.49 -14.31
C PRO A 148 -1.80 11.61 -13.33
N ALA A 149 -1.81 12.88 -13.77
CA ALA A 149 -1.58 14.02 -12.90
C ALA A 149 -2.75 14.32 -11.94
N GLN A 150 -3.97 13.90 -12.30
CA GLN A 150 -5.20 14.10 -11.55
C GLN A 150 -5.67 12.81 -10.83
N TYR A 151 -5.05 11.68 -11.13
CA TYR A 151 -5.52 10.39 -10.62
C TYR A 151 -5.39 10.31 -9.09
N TYR A 152 -6.45 9.86 -8.44
CA TYR A 152 -6.56 9.73 -6.98
C TYR A 152 -5.34 9.06 -6.33
N TYR A 153 -4.87 7.95 -6.91
CA TYR A 153 -3.73 7.21 -6.34
C TYR A 153 -2.39 7.95 -6.43
N ARG A 154 -2.25 9.01 -7.25
CA ARG A 154 -1.09 9.90 -7.18
C ARG A 154 -0.99 10.55 -5.80
N GLY A 155 -2.09 11.12 -5.34
CA GLY A 155 -2.16 11.70 -4.00
C GLY A 155 -1.95 10.65 -2.91
N VAL A 156 -2.60 9.49 -3.03
CA VAL A 156 -2.47 8.39 -2.06
C VAL A 156 -1.03 7.93 -1.89
N TYR A 157 -0.30 7.72 -2.99
CA TYR A 157 1.10 7.28 -2.93
C TYR A 157 1.99 8.35 -2.30
N LEU A 158 1.80 9.62 -2.67
CA LEU A 158 2.58 10.73 -2.13
C LEU A 158 2.30 10.97 -0.63
N ASP A 159 1.06 10.82 -0.18
CA ASP A 159 0.73 10.87 1.25
C ASP A 159 1.32 9.69 2.02
N ALA A 160 1.36 8.52 1.42
CA ALA A 160 1.98 7.34 2.03
C ALA A 160 3.51 7.51 2.17
N LEU A 161 4.17 8.17 1.22
CA LEU A 161 5.59 8.59 1.34
C LEU A 161 5.77 9.57 2.50
N ARG A 162 4.88 10.57 2.62
CA ARG A 162 4.92 11.55 3.72
C ARG A 162 4.75 10.91 5.09
N ALA A 163 4.05 9.79 5.19
CA ALA A 163 3.95 9.05 6.44
C ALA A 163 5.32 8.53 6.90
N VAL A 164 6.16 8.06 5.99
CA VAL A 164 7.54 7.66 6.27
C VAL A 164 8.37 8.88 6.68
N ASP A 165 8.27 9.98 5.93
CA ASP A 165 8.97 11.23 6.24
C ASP A 165 8.59 11.79 7.62
N TRP A 166 7.30 11.72 7.97
CA TRP A 166 6.81 12.15 9.27
C TRP A 166 7.38 11.29 10.39
N LEU A 167 7.33 9.96 10.23
CA LEU A 167 7.83 9.01 11.25
C LEU A 167 9.35 9.17 11.45
N ALA A 168 10.12 9.33 10.39
CA ALA A 168 11.56 9.55 10.44
C ALA A 168 11.98 10.82 11.19
N ARG A 169 11.07 11.79 11.36
CA ARG A 169 11.34 13.05 12.09
C ARG A 169 11.05 12.96 13.59
N GLN A 170 10.49 11.84 14.07
CA GLN A 170 10.22 11.68 15.49
C GLN A 170 11.54 11.36 16.21
N SER A 171 11.84 12.09 17.31
CA SER A 171 13.10 11.98 18.05
C SER A 171 13.34 10.59 18.66
N GLU A 172 12.27 9.85 18.90
CA GLU A 172 12.29 8.50 19.44
C GLU A 172 12.39 7.39 18.41
N VAL A 173 12.52 7.74 17.11
CA VAL A 173 12.59 6.78 16.00
C VAL A 173 14.02 6.65 15.47
N VAL A 174 14.46 5.42 15.24
CA VAL A 174 15.72 5.11 14.57
C VAL A 174 15.51 5.30 13.06
N THR A 175 16.05 6.37 12.50
CA THR A 175 15.72 6.84 11.13
C THR A 175 16.18 5.90 10.00
N ASP A 176 17.16 5.04 10.25
CA ASP A 176 17.67 4.03 9.34
C ASP A 176 17.05 2.63 9.56
N ARG A 177 16.02 2.55 10.40
CA ARG A 177 15.27 1.32 10.71
C ARG A 177 13.77 1.57 10.61
N ILE A 178 13.28 1.83 9.40
CA ILE A 178 11.85 2.05 9.14
C ILE A 178 11.33 1.00 8.19
N GLY A 179 10.34 0.23 8.67
CA GLY A 179 9.61 -0.75 7.89
C GLY A 179 8.25 -0.24 7.45
N VAL A 180 7.69 -0.89 6.43
CA VAL A 180 6.33 -0.65 5.95
C VAL A 180 5.54 -1.95 5.86
N VAL A 181 4.29 -1.94 6.32
CA VAL A 181 3.43 -3.12 6.31
C VAL A 181 2.00 -2.78 5.94
N GLY A 182 1.29 -3.70 5.31
CA GLY A 182 -0.13 -3.57 5.06
C GLY A 182 -0.75 -4.73 4.32
N GLY A 183 -2.08 -4.79 4.34
CA GLY A 183 -2.87 -5.80 3.62
C GLY A 183 -3.71 -5.17 2.51
N SER A 184 -3.92 -5.89 1.41
CA SER A 184 -4.72 -5.43 0.27
C SER A 184 -4.22 -4.11 -0.29
N GLN A 185 -5.01 -3.02 -0.28
CA GLN A 185 -4.52 -1.68 -0.62
C GLN A 185 -3.26 -1.33 0.16
N GLY A 186 -3.23 -1.62 1.47
CA GLY A 186 -2.07 -1.38 2.31
C GLY A 186 -0.83 -2.18 1.87
N GLY A 187 -1.02 -3.40 1.37
CA GLY A 187 0.05 -4.21 0.79
C GLY A 187 0.61 -3.58 -0.49
N GLY A 188 -0.26 -3.11 -1.38
CA GLY A 188 0.14 -2.36 -2.57
C GLY A 188 0.87 -1.07 -2.23
N LEU A 189 0.39 -0.32 -1.21
CA LEU A 189 1.06 0.89 -0.73
C LEU A 189 2.43 0.58 -0.11
N SER A 190 2.56 -0.50 0.65
CA SER A 190 3.85 -0.93 1.20
C SER A 190 4.89 -1.18 0.11
N LEU A 191 4.50 -1.86 -0.97
CA LEU A 191 5.39 -2.09 -2.12
C LEU A 191 5.67 -0.80 -2.90
N ALA A 192 4.66 0.03 -3.16
CA ALA A 192 4.83 1.30 -3.87
C ALA A 192 5.75 2.26 -3.10
N VAL A 193 5.57 2.38 -1.78
CA VAL A 193 6.41 3.20 -0.92
C VAL A 193 7.83 2.67 -0.87
N SER A 194 8.04 1.35 -0.80
CA SER A 194 9.38 0.75 -0.84
C SER A 194 10.12 1.00 -2.16
N ALA A 195 9.38 1.24 -3.26
CA ALA A 195 9.97 1.60 -4.55
C ALA A 195 10.28 3.10 -4.67
N LEU A 196 9.52 3.96 -3.98
CA LEU A 196 9.53 5.40 -4.19
C LEU A 196 10.19 6.19 -3.04
N ALA A 197 10.18 5.65 -1.80
CA ALA A 197 10.78 6.30 -0.64
C ALA A 197 12.26 5.99 -0.53
N GLU A 198 13.01 6.95 0.00
CA GLU A 198 14.32 6.71 0.58
C GLU A 198 14.17 6.36 2.06
N GLY A 199 14.97 5.42 2.59
CA GLY A 199 14.98 5.08 4.02
C GLY A 199 13.98 3.98 4.46
N VAL A 200 13.23 3.36 3.55
CA VAL A 200 12.51 2.11 3.87
C VAL A 200 13.48 0.94 3.83
N THR A 201 13.61 0.26 4.97
CA THR A 201 14.59 -0.81 5.15
C THR A 201 13.99 -2.21 5.06
N VAL A 202 12.68 -2.37 5.18
CA VAL A 202 11.98 -3.65 5.02
C VAL A 202 10.51 -3.41 4.65
N ALA A 203 9.93 -4.30 3.85
CA ALA A 203 8.52 -4.27 3.51
C ALA A 203 7.81 -5.60 3.71
N VAL A 204 6.58 -5.56 4.20
CA VAL A 204 5.69 -6.72 4.25
C VAL A 204 4.36 -6.37 3.60
N ALA A 205 3.95 -7.17 2.62
CA ALA A 205 2.74 -6.95 1.85
C ALA A 205 1.83 -8.19 1.89
N ASP A 206 0.71 -8.08 2.61
CA ASP A 206 -0.30 -9.15 2.67
C ASP A 206 -1.21 -9.04 1.45
N TYR A 207 -1.30 -10.08 0.61
CA TYR A 207 -2.19 -10.15 -0.57
C TYR A 207 -2.37 -8.77 -1.26
N PRO A 208 -1.26 -8.15 -1.78
CA PRO A 208 -1.27 -6.75 -2.21
C PRO A 208 -2.24 -6.49 -3.37
N PHE A 209 -3.01 -5.41 -3.23
CA PHE A 209 -3.81 -4.79 -4.28
C PHE A 209 -2.95 -3.83 -5.13
N LEU A 210 -3.49 -3.19 -6.16
CA LEU A 210 -2.80 -2.25 -7.06
C LEU A 210 -1.70 -2.89 -7.93
N CYS A 211 -1.78 -4.19 -8.16
CA CYS A 211 -0.82 -4.96 -8.92
C CYS A 211 -1.41 -5.43 -10.25
N HIS A 212 -0.68 -5.23 -11.35
CA HIS A 212 -1.03 -5.70 -12.70
C HIS A 212 -2.48 -5.39 -13.09
N PHE A 213 -2.82 -4.11 -13.13
CA PHE A 213 -4.20 -3.62 -13.30
C PHE A 213 -4.92 -4.23 -14.49
N GLN A 214 -4.28 -4.33 -15.66
CA GLN A 214 -4.94 -4.86 -16.85
C GLN A 214 -5.40 -6.31 -16.66
N ARG A 215 -4.59 -7.14 -16.01
CA ARG A 215 -4.99 -8.52 -15.69
C ARG A 215 -6.04 -8.56 -14.59
N ALA A 216 -5.87 -7.72 -13.56
CA ALA A 216 -6.83 -7.65 -12.45
C ALA A 216 -8.24 -7.26 -12.91
N VAL A 217 -8.36 -6.25 -13.76
CA VAL A 217 -9.63 -5.81 -14.37
C VAL A 217 -10.30 -6.93 -15.17
N ASN A 218 -9.50 -7.79 -15.82
CA ASN A 218 -10.03 -8.90 -16.61
C ASN A 218 -10.44 -10.12 -15.76
N LEU A 219 -9.86 -10.29 -14.55
CA LEU A 219 -10.06 -11.50 -13.76
C LEU A 219 -10.91 -11.28 -12.52
N ALA A 220 -10.77 -10.15 -11.82
CA ALA A 220 -11.40 -9.96 -10.53
C ALA A 220 -12.93 -9.76 -10.66
N PRO A 221 -13.74 -10.73 -10.22
CA PRO A 221 -15.20 -10.62 -10.28
C PRO A 221 -15.76 -9.76 -9.15
N ALA A 222 -14.94 -9.39 -8.17
CA ALA A 222 -15.32 -8.66 -6.98
C ALA A 222 -14.27 -7.62 -6.57
N GLY A 223 -14.64 -6.74 -5.64
CA GLY A 223 -13.74 -5.74 -5.09
C GLY A 223 -13.53 -4.51 -5.97
N PRO A 224 -12.56 -3.65 -5.62
CA PRO A 224 -12.43 -2.32 -6.22
C PRO A 224 -12.02 -2.32 -7.70
N TYR A 225 -11.41 -3.36 -8.23
CA TYR A 225 -11.14 -3.46 -9.68
C TYR A 225 -12.44 -3.40 -10.52
N GLY A 226 -13.57 -3.86 -9.96
CA GLY A 226 -14.88 -3.75 -10.59
C GLY A 226 -15.35 -2.31 -10.87
N GLU A 227 -14.84 -1.32 -10.12
CA GLU A 227 -15.10 0.10 -10.37
C GLU A 227 -14.55 0.53 -11.75
N ILE A 228 -13.37 0.01 -12.11
CA ILE A 228 -12.74 0.28 -13.42
C ILE A 228 -13.58 -0.38 -14.54
N ASN A 229 -14.01 -1.63 -14.34
CA ASN A 229 -14.90 -2.31 -15.29
C ASN A 229 -16.19 -1.53 -15.50
N GLU A 230 -16.80 -1.05 -14.43
CA GLU A 230 -18.05 -0.27 -14.51
C GLU A 230 -17.83 1.07 -15.23
N PHE A 231 -16.71 1.75 -14.97
CA PHE A 231 -16.35 2.98 -15.68
C PHE A 231 -16.19 2.74 -17.18
N LEU A 232 -15.43 1.70 -17.58
CA LEU A 232 -15.22 1.33 -18.97
C LEU A 232 -16.53 0.92 -19.66
N ARG A 233 -17.39 0.16 -18.98
CA ARG A 233 -18.71 -0.23 -19.48
C ARG A 233 -19.61 0.97 -19.76
N ARG A 234 -19.55 2.02 -18.95
CA ARG A 234 -20.34 3.24 -19.14
C ARG A 234 -19.82 4.11 -20.28
N ASN A 235 -18.53 4.12 -20.52
CA ASN A 235 -17.91 4.98 -21.52
C ASN A 235 -17.83 4.32 -22.92
N GLY A 236 -17.59 3.01 -23.01
CA GLY A 236 -17.67 2.20 -24.24
C GLY A 236 -16.74 2.60 -25.39
N ASP A 237 -15.81 3.53 -25.20
CA ASP A 237 -14.91 4.06 -26.21
C ASP A 237 -13.50 3.44 -26.05
N PRO A 238 -12.94 2.76 -27.09
CA PRO A 238 -11.58 2.21 -27.04
C PRO A 238 -10.49 3.26 -26.75
N ALA A 239 -10.69 4.52 -27.13
CA ALA A 239 -9.75 5.60 -26.80
C ALA A 239 -9.75 5.90 -25.30
N ILE A 240 -10.92 5.87 -24.65
CA ILE A 240 -11.06 6.00 -23.20
C ILE A 240 -10.41 4.82 -22.49
N GLU A 241 -10.63 3.59 -22.96
CA GLU A 241 -9.99 2.40 -22.39
C GLU A 241 -8.45 2.50 -22.45
N SER A 242 -7.90 2.90 -23.59
CA SER A 242 -6.46 3.10 -23.76
C SER A 242 -5.91 4.15 -22.81
N GLN A 243 -6.63 5.25 -22.62
CA GLN A 243 -6.25 6.32 -21.69
C GLN A 243 -6.32 5.87 -20.24
N VAL A 244 -7.35 5.11 -19.85
CA VAL A 244 -7.48 4.51 -18.51
C VAL A 244 -6.28 3.63 -18.20
N PHE A 245 -5.95 2.67 -19.07
CA PHE A 245 -4.82 1.76 -18.83
C PHE A 245 -3.46 2.48 -18.90
N ARG A 246 -3.32 3.54 -19.71
CA ARG A 246 -2.15 4.38 -19.68
C ARG A 246 -2.01 5.08 -18.32
N THR A 247 -3.07 5.66 -17.77
CA THR A 247 -3.04 6.26 -16.43
C THR A 247 -2.69 5.22 -15.36
N LEU A 248 -3.38 4.10 -15.35
CA LEU A 248 -3.15 3.04 -14.36
C LEU A 248 -1.73 2.48 -14.39
N SER A 249 -1.06 2.48 -15.55
CA SER A 249 0.31 1.97 -15.68
C SER A 249 1.35 2.78 -14.89
N TYR A 250 1.11 4.06 -14.59
CA TYR A 250 1.96 4.84 -13.70
C TYR A 250 1.87 4.38 -12.24
N PHE A 251 0.75 3.82 -11.85
CA PHE A 251 0.45 3.43 -10.46
C PHE A 251 0.45 1.92 -10.24
N ASP A 252 0.75 1.16 -11.27
CA ASP A 252 0.85 -0.29 -11.18
C ASP A 252 2.11 -0.69 -10.38
N VAL A 253 1.90 -1.37 -9.25
CA VAL A 253 2.97 -1.85 -8.39
C VAL A 253 3.92 -2.78 -9.15
N MET A 254 3.43 -3.54 -10.13
CA MET A 254 4.27 -4.35 -11.02
C MET A 254 5.31 -3.48 -11.73
N ASN A 255 4.92 -2.29 -12.18
CA ASN A 255 5.82 -1.34 -12.85
C ASN A 255 6.80 -0.66 -11.88
N LEU A 256 6.44 -0.51 -10.61
CA LEU A 256 7.33 0.04 -9.57
C LEU A 256 8.29 -1.01 -9.00
N ALA A 257 7.91 -2.28 -9.02
CA ALA A 257 8.60 -3.38 -8.35
C ALA A 257 10.12 -3.48 -8.67
N PRO A 258 10.61 -3.21 -9.89
CA PRO A 258 12.06 -3.19 -10.17
C PRO A 258 12.86 -2.14 -9.37
N TRP A 259 12.21 -1.17 -8.73
CA TRP A 259 12.85 -0.18 -7.86
C TRP A 259 12.89 -0.59 -6.39
N ILE A 260 12.33 -1.75 -6.03
CA ILE A 260 12.34 -2.25 -4.65
C ILE A 260 13.61 -3.06 -4.41
N HIS A 261 14.47 -2.58 -3.53
CA HIS A 261 15.76 -3.19 -3.18
C HIS A 261 15.85 -3.66 -1.73
N CYS A 262 14.98 -3.18 -0.83
CA CYS A 262 14.93 -3.64 0.55
C CYS A 262 14.39 -5.09 0.65
N PRO A 263 14.64 -5.80 1.76
CA PRO A 263 14.01 -7.08 2.06
C PRO A 263 12.48 -7.02 1.98
N VAL A 264 11.86 -8.01 1.32
CA VAL A 264 10.41 -8.05 1.11
C VAL A 264 9.81 -9.41 1.42
N LEU A 265 8.75 -9.42 2.22
CA LEU A 265 7.91 -10.59 2.44
C LEU A 265 6.49 -10.33 1.89
N VAL A 266 6.00 -11.21 1.03
CA VAL A 266 4.67 -11.11 0.41
C VAL A 266 3.83 -12.33 0.78
N SER A 267 2.51 -12.17 0.96
CA SER A 267 1.57 -13.29 0.99
C SER A 267 0.60 -13.25 -0.19
N ALA A 268 0.08 -14.42 -0.58
CA ALA A 268 -0.93 -14.57 -1.62
C ALA A 268 -1.88 -15.73 -1.28
N GLY A 269 -3.19 -15.48 -1.31
CA GLY A 269 -4.22 -16.52 -1.27
C GLY A 269 -4.45 -17.06 -2.68
N LEU A 270 -4.37 -18.40 -2.89
CA LEU A 270 -4.49 -18.95 -4.25
C LEU A 270 -5.94 -19.05 -4.76
N ILE A 271 -6.93 -18.71 -3.93
CA ILE A 271 -8.35 -18.60 -4.33
C ILE A 271 -8.89 -17.16 -4.14
N ASP A 272 -7.97 -16.17 -4.07
CA ASP A 272 -8.33 -14.76 -3.91
C ASP A 272 -8.95 -14.21 -5.21
N GLN A 273 -10.19 -13.73 -5.10
CA GLN A 273 -10.97 -13.16 -6.20
C GLN A 273 -10.97 -11.63 -6.20
N VAL A 274 -10.37 -10.99 -5.21
CA VAL A 274 -10.23 -9.53 -5.11
C VAL A 274 -8.87 -9.10 -5.62
N THR A 275 -7.79 -9.78 -5.16
CA THR A 275 -6.43 -9.60 -5.68
C THR A 275 -5.95 -10.93 -6.28
N PRO A 276 -6.30 -11.21 -7.56
CA PRO A 276 -5.98 -12.49 -8.18
C PRO A 276 -4.50 -12.87 -8.03
N PRO A 277 -4.18 -14.12 -7.67
CA PRO A 277 -2.79 -14.54 -7.40
C PRO A 277 -1.79 -14.14 -8.48
N SER A 278 -2.16 -14.25 -9.75
CA SER A 278 -1.27 -13.86 -10.85
C SER A 278 -0.89 -12.37 -10.84
N THR A 279 -1.74 -11.50 -10.31
CA THR A 279 -1.43 -10.08 -10.19
C THR A 279 -0.41 -9.82 -9.09
N VAL A 280 -0.54 -10.52 -7.96
CA VAL A 280 0.41 -10.50 -6.85
C VAL A 280 1.78 -11.04 -7.28
N PHE A 281 1.79 -12.20 -7.95
CA PHE A 281 3.02 -12.82 -8.46
C PHE A 281 3.68 -11.99 -9.55
N ALA A 282 2.93 -11.32 -10.42
CA ALA A 282 3.48 -10.40 -11.41
C ALA A 282 4.31 -9.30 -10.74
N ALA A 283 3.77 -8.64 -9.71
CA ALA A 283 4.52 -7.63 -8.96
C ALA A 283 5.71 -8.25 -8.23
N TYR A 284 5.51 -9.34 -7.48
CA TYR A 284 6.57 -10.01 -6.73
C TYR A 284 7.74 -10.47 -7.60
N ASN A 285 7.47 -11.08 -8.75
CA ASN A 285 8.51 -11.60 -9.62
C ASN A 285 9.39 -10.47 -10.20
N HIS A 286 8.87 -9.25 -10.36
CA HIS A 286 9.61 -8.07 -10.79
C HIS A 286 10.41 -7.36 -9.68
N ILE A 287 10.22 -7.67 -8.40
CA ILE A 287 10.99 -7.07 -7.30
C ILE A 287 12.48 -7.35 -7.49
N ALA A 288 13.32 -6.31 -7.44
CA ALA A 288 14.76 -6.43 -7.65
C ALA A 288 15.53 -6.88 -6.40
N SER A 289 14.93 -6.81 -5.20
CA SER A 289 15.57 -7.25 -3.97
C SER A 289 16.07 -8.71 -4.06
N ALA A 290 17.30 -8.94 -3.60
CA ALA A 290 17.86 -10.28 -3.46
C ALA A 290 17.23 -11.05 -2.27
N ASP A 291 16.78 -10.31 -1.24
CA ASP A 291 16.07 -10.88 -0.07
C ASP A 291 14.55 -10.66 -0.24
N LYS A 292 13.96 -11.47 -1.08
CA LYS A 292 12.51 -11.47 -1.27
C LYS A 292 11.92 -12.87 -1.10
N SER A 293 10.76 -12.95 -0.48
CA SER A 293 10.03 -14.22 -0.34
C SER A 293 8.52 -14.01 -0.45
N ILE A 294 7.84 -15.00 -1.05
CA ILE A 294 6.38 -15.04 -1.13
C ILE A 294 5.84 -16.32 -0.46
N ARG A 295 4.76 -16.17 0.28
CA ARG A 295 4.01 -17.26 0.92
C ARG A 295 2.68 -17.44 0.20
N ALA A 296 2.52 -18.55 -0.51
CA ALA A 296 1.30 -18.90 -1.23
C ALA A 296 0.44 -19.84 -0.38
N TYR A 297 -0.81 -19.46 -0.13
CA TYR A 297 -1.74 -20.17 0.72
C TYR A 297 -2.91 -20.75 -0.08
N ARG A 298 -2.92 -22.07 -0.28
CA ARG A 298 -3.80 -22.75 -1.22
C ARG A 298 -5.31 -22.57 -0.95
N TYR A 299 -5.71 -22.46 0.32
CA TYR A 299 -7.12 -22.47 0.72
C TYR A 299 -7.62 -21.11 1.20
N PHE A 300 -6.84 -20.06 1.01
CA PHE A 300 -7.16 -18.71 1.43
C PHE A 300 -7.52 -17.83 0.24
N GLY A 301 -8.52 -16.97 0.43
CA GLY A 301 -8.94 -15.91 -0.46
C GLY A 301 -8.41 -14.55 -0.01
N HIS A 302 -9.26 -13.52 -0.10
CA HIS A 302 -8.92 -12.15 0.30
C HIS A 302 -9.17 -11.93 1.80
N GLU A 303 -8.30 -12.46 2.63
CA GLU A 303 -8.48 -12.45 4.08
C GLU A 303 -7.15 -12.50 4.82
N PRO A 304 -7.08 -11.99 6.07
CA PRO A 304 -5.90 -12.17 6.91
C PRO A 304 -5.59 -13.64 7.15
N ILE A 305 -4.33 -14.02 6.98
CA ILE A 305 -3.88 -15.40 7.12
C ILE A 305 -3.18 -15.56 8.48
N PRO A 306 -3.79 -16.30 9.44
CA PRO A 306 -3.29 -16.34 10.82
C PRO A 306 -1.81 -16.77 10.94
N ARG A 307 -1.40 -17.79 10.17
CA ARG A 307 0.00 -18.24 10.17
C ARG A 307 0.97 -17.16 9.70
N PHE A 308 0.55 -16.32 8.76
CA PHE A 308 1.40 -15.28 8.20
C PHE A 308 1.72 -14.17 9.23
N HIS A 309 0.88 -13.97 10.25
CA HIS A 309 1.17 -12.99 11.32
C HIS A 309 2.48 -13.30 12.05
N GLY A 310 2.72 -14.58 12.42
CA GLY A 310 3.97 -14.97 13.04
C GLY A 310 5.17 -14.80 12.09
N GLU A 311 5.04 -15.26 10.84
CA GLU A 311 6.08 -15.12 9.82
C GLU A 311 6.44 -13.66 9.54
N LYS A 312 5.43 -12.76 9.55
CA LYS A 312 5.60 -11.31 9.39
C LYS A 312 6.38 -10.72 10.58
N LEU A 313 6.01 -11.06 11.81
CA LEU A 313 6.70 -10.59 13.00
C LEU A 313 8.17 -11.05 13.00
N ASP A 314 8.41 -12.33 12.75
CA ASP A 314 9.75 -12.90 12.66
C ASP A 314 10.60 -12.22 11.57
N PHE A 315 9.98 -11.88 10.44
CA PHE A 315 10.67 -11.20 9.34
C PHE A 315 11.05 -9.76 9.73
N LEU A 316 10.13 -9.01 10.32
CA LEU A 316 10.38 -7.65 10.79
C LEU A 316 11.43 -7.60 11.91
N MET A 317 11.37 -8.53 12.87
CA MET A 317 12.35 -8.61 13.96
C MET A 317 13.78 -8.85 13.44
N ARG A 318 13.95 -9.67 12.40
CA ARG A 318 15.27 -9.91 11.79
C ARG A 318 15.85 -8.70 11.08
N HIS A 319 15.01 -7.82 10.53
CA HIS A 319 15.46 -6.69 9.71
C HIS A 319 15.44 -5.35 10.43
N LEU A 320 14.66 -5.21 11.51
CA LEU A 320 14.53 -3.97 12.27
C LEU A 320 15.11 -4.04 13.68
N GLU A 321 15.25 -5.23 14.27
CA GLU A 321 15.80 -5.44 15.63
C GLU A 321 15.20 -4.48 16.66
N PRO A 322 13.91 -4.63 17.04
CA PRO A 322 13.24 -3.74 17.98
C PRO A 322 13.75 -3.85 19.43
#